data_9d8a636091cd1d1f6fe7699d09cf4da8
#
_entry.id   9d8a636091cd1d1f6fe7699d09cf4da8
#
_cell.length_a   1.000
_cell.length_b   1.000
_cell.length_c   1.000
_cell.angle_alpha   90.00
_cell.angle_beta   90.00
_cell.angle_gamma   90.00
#
_symmetry.space_group_name_H-M   'P 1'
#
loop_
_entity.id
_entity.type
_entity.pdbx_description
1 polymer ?
#
loop_
_entity_poly.entity_id
_entity_poly.type
_entity_poly.pdbx_seq_one_letter_code
_entity_poly.pdbx_strand_id
1 'polypeptide(L)'
;MANADKLNDGKLIKRSKRVSFLNVGTTDEPKYIRMQGFSSMSESKSAKEYSRQYVDEDTERSDVVGYATQIGYSFDRHSPYSVHEKLAEITDNEYTGSDATVEIVTVDLFTDGDAKVARKRAYNVIPDTTGDGTDALIYSGNFRAAGEAVLGTATSADKWQTVTFAEGSKTTSGA
;
A
#
# COMPACT_ATOMS: atom_id res chain seq x y z
N MET A 1 1.86 40.15 -5.37
CA MET A 1 0.39 39.97 -5.54
C MET A 1 -0.01 38.65 -6.22
N ALA A 2 0.96 37.75 -6.55
CA ALA A 2 0.66 36.53 -7.30
C ALA A 2 0.33 35.30 -6.43
N ASN A 3 0.32 35.39 -5.11
CA ASN A 3 0.17 34.22 -4.23
C ASN A 3 -1.20 34.01 -3.60
N ALA A 4 -2.10 34.99 -3.69
CA ALA A 4 -3.43 34.86 -3.10
C ALA A 4 -4.37 33.97 -3.95
N ASP A 5 -4.17 33.96 -5.27
CA ASP A 5 -5.02 33.19 -6.17
C ASP A 5 -4.71 31.68 -6.20
N LYS A 6 -3.51 31.28 -5.77
CA LYS A 6 -3.13 29.85 -5.74
C LYS A 6 -3.74 29.04 -4.61
N LEU A 7 -4.24 29.70 -3.58
CA LEU A 7 -4.89 29.02 -2.45
C LEU A 7 -6.28 28.47 -2.80
N ASN A 8 -6.89 28.97 -3.88
CA ASN A 8 -8.22 28.56 -4.32
C ASN A 8 -8.23 27.58 -5.49
N ASP A 9 -7.06 27.27 -6.06
CA ASP A 9 -6.92 26.35 -7.21
C ASP A 9 -6.73 24.89 -6.80
N GLY A 10 -7.02 24.56 -5.55
CA GLY A 10 -6.93 23.18 -5.05
C GLY A 10 -7.87 22.24 -5.80
N LYS A 11 -7.32 21.18 -6.38
CA LYS A 11 -8.10 20.11 -7.01
C LYS A 11 -8.21 18.91 -6.07
N LEU A 12 -9.43 18.40 -5.91
CA LEU A 12 -9.67 17.20 -5.15
C LEU A 12 -9.02 16.00 -5.84
N ILE A 13 -8.18 15.29 -5.11
CA ILE A 13 -7.58 14.04 -5.59
C ILE A 13 -8.58 12.91 -5.38
N LYS A 14 -8.97 12.26 -6.47
CA LYS A 14 -9.87 11.11 -6.41
C LYS A 14 -9.17 9.89 -5.85
N ARG A 15 -9.89 9.07 -5.07
CA ARG A 15 -9.36 7.80 -4.53
C ARG A 15 -8.78 6.89 -5.62
N SER A 16 -9.37 6.89 -6.82
CA SER A 16 -8.92 6.11 -7.96
C SER A 16 -7.55 6.51 -8.51
N LYS A 17 -6.98 7.62 -8.05
CA LYS A 17 -5.63 8.08 -8.43
C LYS A 17 -4.53 7.52 -7.56
N ARG A 18 -4.85 6.81 -6.51
CA ARG A 18 -3.88 5.98 -5.76
C ARG A 18 -4.24 4.53 -5.98
N VAL A 19 -3.39 3.81 -6.69
CA VAL A 19 -3.60 2.42 -7.08
C VAL A 19 -2.53 1.52 -6.48
N SER A 20 -2.89 0.28 -6.24
CA SER A 20 -1.97 -0.71 -5.68
C SER A 20 -1.76 -1.86 -6.65
N PHE A 21 -0.57 -2.43 -6.61
CA PHE A 21 -0.14 -3.54 -7.45
C PHE A 21 0.46 -4.62 -6.55
N LEU A 22 0.09 -5.85 -6.78
CA LEU A 22 0.58 -6.99 -6.00
C LEU A 22 1.55 -7.81 -6.84
N ASN A 23 2.66 -8.22 -6.24
CA ASN A 23 3.62 -9.10 -6.89
C ASN A 23 3.06 -10.53 -6.96
N VAL A 24 2.72 -10.98 -8.16
CA VAL A 24 2.30 -12.36 -8.42
C VAL A 24 3.44 -13.23 -8.96
N GLY A 25 4.59 -12.63 -9.21
CA GLY A 25 5.83 -13.31 -9.61
C GLY A 25 6.65 -13.79 -8.42
N THR A 26 7.93 -13.97 -8.67
CA THR A 26 8.91 -14.35 -7.64
C THR A 26 9.67 -13.12 -7.12
N THR A 27 10.52 -13.31 -6.12
CA THR A 27 11.39 -12.23 -5.62
C THR A 27 12.42 -11.81 -6.67
N ASP A 28 12.93 -12.76 -7.45
CA ASP A 28 13.94 -12.50 -8.49
C ASP A 28 13.32 -11.95 -9.79
N GLU A 29 12.10 -12.37 -10.10
CA GLU A 29 11.33 -11.89 -11.25
C GLU A 29 9.97 -11.37 -10.79
N PRO A 30 9.92 -10.15 -10.22
CA PRO A 30 8.67 -9.60 -9.72
C PRO A 30 7.75 -9.21 -10.87
N LYS A 31 6.47 -9.51 -10.70
CA LYS A 31 5.41 -9.11 -11.63
C LYS A 31 4.30 -8.44 -10.84
N TYR A 32 4.30 -7.12 -10.87
CA TYR A 32 3.32 -6.30 -10.17
C TYR A 32 2.08 -6.09 -11.03
N ILE A 33 0.97 -6.69 -10.62
CA ILE A 33 -0.31 -6.61 -11.31
C ILE A 33 -1.28 -5.76 -10.49
N ARG A 34 -2.03 -4.91 -11.17
CA ARG A 34 -3.01 -4.02 -10.56
C ARG A 34 -4.04 -4.80 -9.74
N MET A 35 -4.27 -4.34 -8.53
CA MET A 35 -5.28 -4.88 -7.62
C MET A 35 -6.65 -4.32 -8.01
N GLN A 36 -7.37 -5.07 -8.84
CA GLN A 36 -8.71 -4.72 -9.34
C GLN A 36 -9.78 -5.51 -8.58
N GLY A 37 -11.02 -5.02 -8.61
CA GLY A 37 -12.15 -5.70 -7.99
C GLY A 37 -12.19 -5.63 -6.47
N PHE A 38 -11.41 -4.76 -5.87
CA PHE A 38 -11.42 -4.51 -4.44
C PHE A 38 -12.48 -3.46 -4.10
N SER A 39 -13.40 -3.83 -3.23
CA SER A 39 -14.43 -2.92 -2.70
C SER A 39 -13.91 -2.07 -1.54
N SER A 40 -12.86 -2.54 -0.87
CA SER A 40 -12.21 -1.83 0.22
C SER A 40 -10.71 -2.08 0.21
N MET A 41 -9.94 -1.01 0.36
CA MET A 41 -8.51 -1.02 0.67
C MET A 41 -8.22 0.22 1.50
N SER A 42 -8.30 0.08 2.82
CA SER A 42 -8.12 1.17 3.77
C SER A 42 -6.82 0.98 4.54
N GLU A 43 -5.87 1.87 4.29
CA GLU A 43 -4.59 1.87 5.00
C GLU A 43 -4.69 2.65 6.29
N SER A 44 -4.29 2.05 7.40
CA SER A 44 -4.16 2.69 8.70
C SER A 44 -2.71 2.60 9.19
N LYS A 45 -2.27 3.67 9.84
CA LYS A 45 -0.93 3.79 10.39
C LYS A 45 -1.05 4.13 11.87
N SER A 46 -0.68 3.17 12.72
CA SER A 46 -0.60 3.41 14.16
C SER A 46 0.83 3.84 14.50
N ALA A 47 0.99 5.11 14.81
CA ALA A 47 2.28 5.63 15.24
C ALA A 47 2.64 5.07 16.63
N LYS A 48 3.88 4.63 16.78
CA LYS A 48 4.46 4.33 18.08
C LYS A 48 5.13 5.59 18.62
N GLU A 49 4.67 6.02 19.78
CA GLU A 49 5.18 7.21 20.44
C GLU A 49 6.06 6.83 21.61
N TYR A 50 7.14 7.55 21.78
CA TYR A 50 7.96 7.54 22.97
C TYR A 50 7.82 8.90 23.66
N SER A 51 7.16 8.90 24.80
CA SER A 51 6.91 10.12 25.56
C SER A 51 7.78 10.16 26.82
N ARG A 52 8.39 11.31 27.08
CA ARG A 52 9.19 11.54 28.26
C ARG A 52 9.17 13.01 28.66
N GLN A 53 9.08 13.24 29.97
CA GLN A 53 9.32 14.54 30.60
C GLN A 53 10.69 14.49 31.29
N TYR A 54 11.54 15.43 30.96
CA TYR A 54 12.83 15.59 31.64
C TYR A 54 12.67 16.43 32.90
N VAL A 55 13.59 16.24 33.84
CA VAL A 55 13.51 16.87 35.17
C VAL A 55 13.71 18.39 35.13
N ASP A 56 14.24 18.92 34.05
CA ASP A 56 14.49 20.34 33.81
C ASP A 56 13.46 20.97 32.86
N GLU A 57 12.39 20.22 32.50
CA GLU A 57 11.34 20.69 31.61
C GLU A 57 9.96 20.55 32.24
N ASP A 58 9.11 21.54 32.02
CA ASP A 58 7.73 21.56 32.50
C ASP A 58 6.75 20.87 31.56
N THR A 59 7.19 20.54 30.35
CA THR A 59 6.36 19.92 29.31
C THR A 59 6.90 18.55 28.90
N GLU A 60 5.98 17.62 28.67
CA GLU A 60 6.30 16.31 28.10
C GLU A 60 6.64 16.44 26.62
N ARG A 61 7.69 15.73 26.19
CA ARG A 61 8.03 15.53 24.77
C ARG A 61 7.54 14.18 24.31
N SER A 62 7.00 14.13 23.10
CA SER A 62 6.58 12.90 22.45
C SER A 62 7.24 12.79 21.07
N ASP A 63 7.97 11.70 20.86
CA ASP A 63 8.64 11.40 19.61
C ASP A 63 8.00 10.18 18.95
N VAL A 64 7.79 10.24 17.63
CA VAL A 64 7.32 9.10 16.85
C VAL A 64 8.51 8.20 16.53
N VAL A 65 8.53 7.01 17.09
CA VAL A 65 9.64 6.05 16.96
C VAL A 65 9.37 4.91 15.99
N GLY A 66 8.16 4.81 15.45
CA GLY A 66 7.82 3.79 14.48
C GLY A 66 6.35 3.82 14.08
N TYR A 67 5.98 2.93 13.18
CA TYR A 67 4.61 2.77 12.71
C TYR A 67 4.22 1.30 12.63
N ALA A 68 2.98 0.99 12.99
CA ALA A 68 2.33 -0.27 12.69
C ALA A 68 1.32 -0.03 11.56
N THR A 69 1.73 -0.31 10.34
CA THR A 69 0.91 -0.10 9.14
C THR A 69 0.12 -1.35 8.80
N GLN A 70 -1.15 -1.18 8.49
CA GLN A 70 -2.00 -2.26 7.99
C GLN A 70 -2.97 -1.74 6.93
N ILE A 71 -3.40 -2.62 6.04
CA ILE A 71 -4.41 -2.32 5.02
C ILE A 71 -5.54 -3.32 5.20
N GLY A 72 -6.73 -2.83 5.56
CA GLY A 72 -7.95 -3.64 5.54
C GLY A 72 -8.43 -3.80 4.09
N TYR A 73 -8.69 -5.03 3.66
CA TYR A 73 -9.14 -5.30 2.31
C TYR A 73 -10.40 -6.13 2.25
N SER A 74 -11.14 -5.93 1.18
CA SER A 74 -12.26 -6.80 0.77
C SER A 74 -12.32 -6.80 -0.74
N PHE A 75 -12.51 -7.97 -1.34
CA PHE A 75 -12.68 -8.06 -2.79
C PHE A 75 -13.70 -9.13 -3.17
N ASP A 76 -14.38 -8.86 -4.27
CA ASP A 76 -15.23 -9.83 -4.96
C ASP A 76 -14.36 -10.64 -5.91
N ARG A 77 -14.30 -11.95 -5.69
CA ARG A 77 -13.42 -12.80 -6.50
C ARG A 77 -13.84 -12.82 -7.96
N HIS A 78 -12.90 -12.50 -8.83
CA HIS A 78 -13.04 -12.55 -10.27
C HIS A 78 -12.02 -13.52 -10.87
N SER A 79 -12.45 -14.27 -11.87
CA SER A 79 -11.55 -15.09 -12.68
C SER A 79 -11.41 -14.43 -14.07
N PRO A 80 -10.21 -14.32 -14.65
CA PRO A 80 -8.94 -14.92 -14.24
C PRO A 80 -7.96 -13.93 -13.56
N TYR A 81 -8.39 -13.09 -12.65
CA TYR A 81 -7.50 -12.12 -11.99
C TYR A 81 -6.45 -12.81 -11.12
N SER A 82 -5.19 -12.70 -11.53
CA SER A 82 -4.05 -13.36 -10.85
C SER A 82 -3.88 -12.93 -9.40
N VAL A 83 -4.19 -11.67 -9.09
CA VAL A 83 -4.13 -11.14 -7.71
C VAL A 83 -5.16 -11.85 -6.84
N HIS A 84 -6.40 -12.00 -7.33
CA HIS A 84 -7.45 -12.70 -6.60
C HIS A 84 -7.10 -14.18 -6.40
N GLU A 85 -6.56 -14.83 -7.42
CA GLU A 85 -6.13 -16.22 -7.34
C GLU A 85 -5.03 -16.42 -6.29
N LYS A 86 -4.04 -15.54 -6.27
CA LYS A 86 -2.95 -15.61 -5.27
C LYS A 86 -3.45 -15.42 -3.85
N LEU A 87 -4.28 -14.40 -3.61
CA LEU A 87 -4.82 -14.14 -2.28
C LEU A 87 -5.79 -15.23 -1.83
N ALA A 88 -6.60 -15.75 -2.75
CA ALA A 88 -7.50 -16.86 -2.47
C ALA A 88 -6.72 -18.14 -2.13
N GLU A 89 -5.65 -18.43 -2.85
CA GLU A 89 -4.78 -19.59 -2.57
C GLU A 89 -4.16 -19.50 -1.18
N ILE A 90 -3.62 -18.34 -0.81
CA ILE A 90 -3.06 -18.11 0.53
C ILE A 90 -4.12 -18.31 1.61
N THR A 91 -5.33 -17.83 1.39
CA THR A 91 -6.43 -17.91 2.35
C THR A 91 -6.98 -19.33 2.46
N ASP A 92 -7.32 -19.95 1.32
CA ASP A 92 -7.99 -21.25 1.29
C ASP A 92 -7.07 -22.40 1.72
N ASN A 93 -5.79 -22.28 1.42
CA ASN A 93 -4.77 -23.28 1.80
C ASN A 93 -4.10 -23.00 3.14
N GLU A 94 -4.51 -21.91 3.82
CA GLU A 94 -4.01 -21.55 5.15
C GLU A 94 -2.48 -21.43 5.22
N TYR A 95 -1.89 -20.77 4.22
CA TYR A 95 -0.45 -20.56 4.17
C TYR A 95 0.03 -19.73 5.35
N THR A 96 1.23 -20.04 5.81
CA THR A 96 1.85 -19.38 6.96
C THR A 96 3.27 -18.91 6.65
N GLY A 97 3.80 -18.02 7.48
CA GLY A 97 5.17 -17.54 7.35
C GLY A 97 5.43 -16.81 6.04
N SER A 98 6.52 -17.14 5.38
CA SER A 98 6.92 -16.50 4.11
C SER A 98 5.94 -16.78 2.97
N ASP A 99 5.23 -17.90 3.01
CA ASP A 99 4.23 -18.25 1.98
C ASP A 99 2.97 -17.39 2.08
N ALA A 100 2.73 -16.77 3.22
CA ALA A 100 1.65 -15.81 3.44
C ALA A 100 2.11 -14.35 3.30
N THR A 101 3.33 -14.11 2.85
CA THR A 101 3.88 -12.77 2.66
C THR A 101 3.76 -12.36 1.20
N VAL A 102 3.27 -11.16 0.98
CA VAL A 102 3.13 -10.56 -0.36
C VAL A 102 3.82 -9.20 -0.40
N GLU A 103 4.17 -8.76 -1.60
CA GLU A 103 4.78 -7.46 -1.83
C GLU A 103 3.81 -6.58 -2.60
N ILE A 104 3.55 -5.39 -2.08
CA ILE A 104 2.59 -4.44 -2.67
C ILE A 104 3.32 -3.15 -3.01
N VAL A 105 3.12 -2.67 -4.24
CA VAL A 105 3.55 -1.34 -4.70
C VAL A 105 2.34 -0.45 -4.77
N THR A 106 2.35 0.66 -4.04
CA THR A 106 1.32 1.69 -4.10
C THR A 106 1.83 2.85 -4.93
N VAL A 107 1.07 3.25 -5.93
CA VAL A 107 1.45 4.27 -6.91
C VAL A 107 0.49 5.45 -6.84
N ASP A 108 1.05 6.65 -6.76
CA ASP A 108 0.31 7.92 -6.77
C ASP A 108 0.25 8.47 -8.20
N LEU A 109 -0.81 8.15 -8.93
CA LEU A 109 -1.00 8.57 -10.34
C LEU A 109 -1.18 10.08 -10.52
N PHE A 110 -1.45 10.80 -9.45
CA PHE A 110 -1.62 12.25 -9.47
C PHE A 110 -0.29 13.02 -9.43
N THR A 111 0.84 12.34 -9.32
CA THR A 111 2.16 12.96 -9.36
C THR A 111 2.59 13.25 -10.80
N ASP A 112 3.43 14.25 -10.98
CA ASP A 112 3.88 14.69 -12.30
C ASP A 112 4.88 13.71 -12.94
N GLY A 113 4.94 13.73 -14.27
CA GLY A 113 5.88 12.94 -15.06
C GLY A 113 5.39 11.53 -15.38
N ASP A 114 6.13 10.81 -16.22
CA ASP A 114 5.82 9.44 -16.62
C ASP A 114 6.16 8.44 -15.51
N ALA A 115 7.22 8.70 -14.76
CA ALA A 115 7.55 7.96 -13.56
C ALA A 115 6.79 8.54 -12.37
N LYS A 116 5.85 7.77 -11.83
CA LYS A 116 5.00 8.19 -10.72
C LYS A 116 5.65 7.83 -9.38
N VAL A 117 5.38 8.63 -8.36
CA VAL A 117 5.81 8.32 -7.00
C VAL A 117 5.18 7.01 -6.54
N ALA A 118 6.00 6.12 -6.03
CA ALA A 118 5.57 4.80 -5.59
C ALA A 118 6.25 4.38 -4.29
N ARG A 119 5.61 3.49 -3.56
CA ARG A 119 6.14 2.87 -2.34
C ARG A 119 5.93 1.38 -2.41
N LYS A 120 6.99 0.64 -2.17
CA LYS A 120 6.97 -0.82 -2.11
C LYS A 120 7.12 -1.28 -0.66
N ARG A 121 6.33 -2.23 -0.25
CA ARG A 121 6.42 -2.83 1.09
C ARG A 121 5.95 -4.28 1.06
N ALA A 122 6.60 -5.10 1.87
CA ALA A 122 6.14 -6.45 2.14
C ALA A 122 5.05 -6.43 3.21
N TYR A 123 4.04 -7.28 3.04
CA TYR A 123 2.92 -7.45 3.96
C TYR A 123 2.66 -8.92 4.21
N ASN A 124 2.27 -9.24 5.43
CA ASN A 124 1.69 -10.53 5.75
C ASN A 124 0.19 -10.49 5.51
N VAL A 125 -0.32 -11.46 4.79
CA VAL A 125 -1.77 -11.62 4.56
C VAL A 125 -2.38 -12.26 5.79
N ILE A 126 -3.33 -11.56 6.41
CA ILE A 126 -4.08 -12.04 7.56
C ILE A 126 -5.54 -12.15 7.15
N PRO A 127 -5.99 -13.34 6.69
CA PRO A 127 -7.37 -13.53 6.28
C PRO A 127 -8.35 -13.36 7.44
N ASP A 128 -9.56 -12.90 7.14
CA ASP A 128 -10.64 -12.77 8.12
C ASP A 128 -11.84 -13.64 7.71
N THR A 129 -12.60 -13.20 6.72
CA THR A 129 -13.80 -13.93 6.27
C THR A 129 -13.76 -14.27 4.79
N THR A 130 -14.38 -15.41 4.45
CA THR A 130 -14.59 -15.85 3.08
C THR A 130 -16.04 -16.29 2.92
N GLY A 131 -16.69 -15.84 1.84
CA GLY A 131 -18.06 -16.24 1.52
C GLY A 131 -19.14 -15.43 2.23
N ASP A 132 -18.82 -14.21 2.65
CA ASP A 132 -19.78 -13.28 3.27
C ASP A 132 -20.66 -12.62 2.21
N GLY A 133 -21.61 -13.32 1.72
CA GLY A 133 -22.54 -12.86 0.69
C GLY A 133 -23.18 -14.02 -0.06
N THR A 134 -24.29 -13.76 -0.74
CA THR A 134 -25.01 -14.77 -1.51
C THR A 134 -24.81 -14.67 -3.02
N ASP A 135 -24.43 -13.48 -3.52
CA ASP A 135 -24.32 -13.22 -4.95
C ASP A 135 -22.88 -13.34 -5.48
N ALA A 136 -21.90 -12.99 -4.66
CA ALA A 136 -20.50 -13.05 -5.02
C ALA A 136 -19.68 -13.74 -3.94
N LEU A 137 -18.57 -14.37 -4.34
CA LEU A 137 -17.62 -14.93 -3.39
C LEU A 137 -16.68 -13.81 -2.92
N ILE A 138 -16.88 -13.37 -1.69
CA ILE A 138 -16.16 -12.24 -1.09
C ILE A 138 -15.08 -12.75 -0.14
N TYR A 139 -13.87 -12.20 -0.31
CA TYR A 139 -12.75 -12.41 0.60
C TYR A 139 -12.42 -11.11 1.33
N SER A 140 -12.19 -11.19 2.62
CA SER A 140 -11.75 -10.05 3.41
C SER A 140 -10.64 -10.41 4.38
N GLY A 141 -9.89 -9.41 4.80
CA GLY A 141 -8.79 -9.57 5.74
C GLY A 141 -7.97 -8.31 5.88
N ASN A 142 -6.74 -8.49 6.34
CA ASN A 142 -5.79 -7.40 6.52
C ASN A 142 -4.43 -7.77 5.94
N PHE A 143 -3.76 -6.78 5.36
CA PHE A 143 -2.33 -6.83 5.07
C PHE A 143 -1.61 -6.10 6.19
N ARG A 144 -0.78 -6.78 6.96
CA ARG A 144 0.05 -6.15 7.99
C ARG A 144 1.48 -6.01 7.50
N ALA A 145 2.04 -4.83 7.70
CA ALA A 145 3.40 -4.54 7.26
C ALA A 145 4.41 -5.54 7.88
N ALA A 146 5.19 -6.17 7.01
CA ALA A 146 6.24 -7.12 7.37
C ALA A 146 7.64 -6.53 7.23
N GLY A 147 7.75 -5.26 6.85
CA GLY A 147 9.02 -4.56 6.67
C GLY A 147 8.83 -3.06 6.44
N GLU A 148 9.91 -2.37 6.22
CA GLU A 148 9.89 -0.95 5.93
C GLU A 148 9.42 -0.66 4.50
N ALA A 149 8.82 0.51 4.31
CA ALA A 149 8.48 0.98 2.98
C ALA A 149 9.72 1.42 2.21
N VAL A 150 9.86 0.93 0.99
CA VAL A 150 10.91 1.35 0.06
C VAL A 150 10.30 2.41 -0.86
N LEU A 151 10.88 3.60 -0.83
CA LEU A 151 10.46 4.71 -1.67
C LEU A 151 11.08 4.61 -3.06
N GLY A 152 10.34 4.99 -4.07
CA GLY A 152 10.82 4.95 -5.43
C GLY A 152 9.82 5.50 -6.43
N THR A 153 9.96 5.04 -7.66
CA THR A 153 9.07 5.41 -8.76
C THR A 153 8.55 4.17 -9.47
N ALA A 154 7.39 4.32 -10.11
CA ALA A 154 6.80 3.28 -10.92
C ALA A 154 6.50 3.80 -12.31
N THR A 155 6.75 2.96 -13.31
CA THR A 155 6.42 3.21 -14.71
C THR A 155 5.55 2.10 -15.25
N SER A 156 4.73 2.40 -16.23
CA SER A 156 3.87 1.43 -16.89
C SER A 156 3.87 1.62 -18.40
N ALA A 157 3.86 0.50 -19.14
CA ALA A 157 3.76 0.48 -20.58
C ALA A 157 2.36 0.06 -21.06
N ASP A 158 1.45 -0.33 -20.18
CA ASP A 158 0.15 -0.95 -20.48
C ASP A 158 -1.03 -0.27 -19.78
N LYS A 159 -0.99 1.04 -19.70
CA LYS A 159 -2.05 1.85 -19.07
C LYS A 159 -2.30 1.48 -17.60
N TRP A 160 -1.24 1.24 -16.87
CA TRP A 160 -1.27 0.92 -15.45
C TRP A 160 -2.00 -0.40 -15.10
N GLN A 161 -1.89 -1.39 -15.95
CA GLN A 161 -2.29 -2.77 -15.63
C GLN A 161 -1.17 -3.51 -14.90
N THR A 162 0.07 -3.27 -15.34
CA THR A 162 1.28 -3.72 -14.65
C THR A 162 2.25 -2.56 -14.48
N VAL A 163 3.17 -2.67 -13.53
CA VAL A 163 4.18 -1.64 -13.29
C VAL A 163 5.56 -2.25 -13.10
N THR A 164 6.57 -1.43 -13.38
CA THR A 164 7.95 -1.65 -13.00
C THR A 164 8.31 -0.66 -11.90
N PHE A 165 8.78 -1.17 -10.79
CA PHE A 165 9.22 -0.35 -9.65
C PHE A 165 10.72 -0.13 -9.71
N ALA A 166 11.15 1.12 -9.53
CA ALA A 166 12.54 1.51 -9.37
C ALA A 166 12.73 2.20 -8.03
N GLU A 167 13.62 1.67 -7.20
CA GLU A 167 13.97 2.28 -5.93
C GLU A 167 14.57 3.66 -6.16
N GLY A 168 14.02 4.68 -5.50
CA GLY A 168 14.55 6.04 -5.52
C GLY A 168 15.70 6.16 -4.53
N SER A 169 16.76 6.86 -4.94
CA SER A 169 17.75 7.33 -3.96
C SER A 169 17.02 8.23 -2.94
N LYS A 170 17.21 7.96 -1.66
CA LYS A 170 16.85 8.93 -0.63
C LYS A 170 17.60 10.20 -0.94
N THR A 171 16.94 11.18 -1.52
CA THR A 171 17.46 12.54 -1.50
C THR A 171 17.43 12.94 -0.03
N THR A 172 18.52 12.76 0.65
CA THR A 172 18.78 13.51 1.85
C THR A 172 18.79 14.97 1.40
N SER A 173 17.67 15.62 1.49
CA SER A 173 17.60 17.07 1.51
C SER A 173 18.40 17.49 2.72
N GLY A 174 19.69 17.66 2.52
CA GLY A 174 20.53 18.33 3.47
C GLY A 174 20.04 19.77 3.53
N ALA A 175 19.43 20.07 4.61
CA ALA A 175 19.17 21.46 4.96
C ALA A 175 20.48 22.19 5.18
#